data_93a059e37ef02a7d529be8f74d281878
#
_entry.id   93a059e37ef02a7d529be8f74d281878
#
_cell.length_a   1.000
_cell.length_b   1.000
_cell.length_c   1.000
_cell.angle_alpha   90.00
_cell.angle_beta   90.00
_cell.angle_gamma   90.00
#
_symmetry.space_group_name_H-M   'P 1'
#
loop_
_entity.id
_entity.type
_entity.pdbx_description
1 polymer ?
#
loop_
_entity_poly.entity_id
_entity_poly.type
_entity_poly.pdbx_seq_one_letter_code
_entity_poly.pdbx_strand_id
1 'polypeptide(L)'
;MPFPIEEKLVIGVASSALFDLSESHQVYLDQGPEAYRSHQERQRDVILARGVAFPFIRRFLSINRCFPQQAPVEVVLFSRNSPETGLRVMRSIAHYGLDI
;
A
#
# COMPACT_ATOMS: atom_id res chain seq x y z
N MET A 1 -16.18 18.32 -1.47
CA MET A 1 -17.35 17.45 -1.58
C MET A 1 -17.34 16.42 -0.48
N PRO A 2 -18.41 16.33 0.29
CA PRO A 2 -18.45 15.28 1.31
C PRO A 2 -18.40 13.91 0.65
N PHE A 3 -17.60 13.04 1.23
CA PHE A 3 -17.40 11.69 0.72
C PHE A 3 -18.47 10.78 1.34
N PRO A 4 -19.39 10.19 0.56
CA PRO A 4 -20.49 9.40 1.12
C PRO A 4 -20.03 8.00 1.50
N ILE A 5 -19.15 7.93 2.49
CA ILE A 5 -18.48 6.69 2.89
C ILE A 5 -19.45 5.61 3.36
N GLU A 6 -20.60 6.01 3.94
CA GLU A 6 -21.62 5.07 4.38
C GLU A 6 -22.33 4.35 3.22
N GLU A 7 -22.18 4.85 2.01
CA GLU A 7 -22.75 4.23 0.82
C GLU A 7 -21.73 3.37 0.07
N LYS A 8 -20.51 3.24 0.61
CA LYS A 8 -19.41 2.54 -0.05
C LYS A 8 -19.00 1.30 0.72
N LEU A 9 -18.48 0.32 -0.01
CA LEU A 9 -17.75 -0.79 0.59
C LEU A 9 -16.34 -0.30 0.92
N VAL A 10 -16.06 -0.18 2.20
CA VAL A 10 -14.75 0.28 2.68
C VAL A 10 -13.91 -0.93 3.06
N ILE A 11 -12.74 -1.05 2.46
CA ILE A 11 -11.81 -2.14 2.69
C ILE A 11 -10.53 -1.56 3.29
N GLY A 12 -10.19 -1.98 4.51
CA GLY A 12 -8.92 -1.63 5.13
C GLY A 12 -7.85 -2.67 4.77
N VAL A 13 -6.67 -2.22 4.40
CA VAL A 13 -5.56 -3.11 4.09
C VAL A 13 -4.28 -2.57 4.71
N ALA A 14 -3.50 -3.46 5.34
CA ALA A 14 -2.18 -3.10 5.86
C ALA A 14 -1.17 -3.00 4.71
N SER A 15 -0.24 -2.08 4.80
CA SER A 15 0.82 -1.94 3.80
C SER A 15 1.64 -3.22 3.64
N SER A 16 1.86 -3.96 4.74
CA SER A 16 2.59 -5.24 4.72
C SER A 16 1.80 -6.38 4.07
N ALA A 17 0.49 -6.24 3.92
CA ALA A 17 -0.33 -7.20 3.19
C ALA A 17 -0.45 -6.83 1.72
N LEU A 18 -0.52 -5.53 1.43
CA LEU A 18 -0.60 -5.03 0.06
C LEU A 18 0.71 -5.25 -0.70
N PHE A 19 1.84 -5.02 -0.05
CA PHE A 19 3.17 -5.22 -0.61
C PHE A 19 4.01 -6.13 0.27
N ASP A 20 5.00 -6.77 -0.34
CA ASP A 20 5.95 -7.62 0.38
C ASP A 20 7.05 -6.75 1.01
N LEU A 21 6.99 -6.57 2.31
CA LEU A 21 7.98 -5.83 3.10
C LEU A 21 8.94 -6.75 3.86
N SER A 22 8.95 -8.06 3.54
CA SER A 22 9.71 -9.05 4.29
C SER A 22 11.21 -8.78 4.28
N GLU A 23 11.78 -8.33 3.15
CA GLU A 23 13.19 -8.00 3.05
C GLU A 23 13.56 -6.86 4.02
N SER A 24 12.77 -5.79 4.00
CA SER A 24 13.00 -4.64 4.89
C SER A 24 12.83 -5.02 6.36
N HIS A 25 11.83 -5.85 6.66
CA HIS A 25 11.59 -6.33 8.01
C HIS A 25 12.76 -7.19 8.50
N GLN A 26 13.33 -8.01 7.62
CA GLN A 26 14.48 -8.84 7.94
C GLN A 26 15.72 -7.98 8.28
N VAL A 27 15.93 -6.90 7.55
CA VAL A 27 16.98 -5.93 7.85
C VAL A 27 16.79 -5.34 9.25
N TYR A 28 15.58 -4.98 9.59
CA TYR A 28 15.25 -4.46 10.93
C TYR A 28 15.60 -5.46 12.03
N LEU A 29 15.18 -6.71 11.85
CA LEU A 29 15.42 -7.77 12.84
C LEU A 29 16.91 -8.09 12.99
N ASP A 30 17.66 -8.09 11.90
CA ASP A 30 19.07 -8.51 11.91
C ASP A 30 20.02 -7.37 12.29
N GLN A 31 19.72 -6.14 11.91
CA GLN A 31 20.67 -5.02 11.98
C GLN A 31 20.15 -3.80 12.73
N GLY A 32 18.87 -3.79 13.11
CA GLY A 32 18.29 -2.74 13.93
C GLY A 32 17.69 -1.57 13.14
N PRO A 33 17.13 -0.56 13.87
CA PRO A 33 16.35 0.52 13.24
C PRO A 33 17.15 1.45 12.35
N GLU A 34 18.40 1.75 12.66
CA GLU A 34 19.22 2.63 11.82
C GLU A 34 19.57 1.98 10.49
N ALA A 35 19.93 0.69 10.51
CA ALA A 35 20.19 -0.06 9.30
C ALA A 35 18.94 -0.21 8.44
N TYR A 36 17.79 -0.40 9.09
CA TYR A 36 16.50 -0.44 8.41
C TYR A 36 16.21 0.88 7.68
N ARG A 37 16.41 2.02 8.35
CA ARG A 37 16.21 3.33 7.76
C ARG A 37 17.13 3.56 6.56
N SER A 38 18.41 3.23 6.72
CA SER A 38 19.39 3.34 5.63
C SER A 38 19.05 2.46 4.45
N HIS A 39 18.58 1.23 4.73
CA HIS A 39 18.13 0.30 3.69
C HIS A 39 16.96 0.90 2.90
N GLN A 40 15.94 1.42 3.58
CA GLN A 40 14.77 2.01 2.91
C GLN A 40 15.15 3.25 2.10
N GLU A 41 16.08 4.05 2.60
CA GLU A 41 16.55 5.23 1.89
C GLU A 41 17.29 4.84 0.61
N ARG A 42 18.15 3.83 0.66
CA ARG A 42 18.85 3.31 -0.52
C ARG A 42 17.89 2.68 -1.52
N GLN A 43 16.81 2.07 -1.04
CA GLN A 43 15.84 1.34 -1.86
C GLN A 43 14.62 2.18 -2.24
N ARG A 44 14.63 3.49 -1.95
CA ARG A 44 13.45 4.35 -2.09
C ARG A 44 12.85 4.37 -3.50
N ASP A 45 13.66 4.15 -4.53
CA ASP A 45 13.21 4.12 -5.92
C ASP A 45 12.92 2.71 -6.42
N VAL A 46 13.14 1.70 -5.59
CA VAL A 46 12.85 0.31 -5.92
C VAL A 46 11.39 0.01 -5.55
N ILE A 47 10.62 -0.40 -6.55
CA ILE A 47 9.21 -0.72 -6.36
C ILE A 47 9.08 -1.99 -5.53
N LEU A 48 8.17 -1.98 -4.56
CA LEU A 48 7.90 -3.12 -3.70
C LEU A 48 7.25 -4.24 -4.50
N ALA A 49 7.58 -5.48 -4.16
CA ALA A 49 6.90 -6.64 -4.73
C ALA A 49 5.47 -6.72 -4.19
N ARG A 50 4.60 -7.38 -4.94
CA ARG A 50 3.19 -7.54 -4.56
C ARG A 50 3.07 -8.44 -3.34
N GLY A 51 2.25 -8.00 -2.37
CA GLY A 51 1.94 -8.79 -1.19
C GLY A 51 0.76 -9.73 -1.43
N VAL A 52 0.40 -10.48 -0.38
CA VAL A 52 -0.67 -11.49 -0.47
C VAL A 52 -2.04 -10.88 -0.75
N ALA A 53 -2.30 -9.66 -0.31
CA ALA A 53 -3.57 -8.99 -0.52
C ALA A 53 -3.64 -8.24 -1.85
N PHE A 54 -2.54 -8.06 -2.56
CA PHE A 54 -2.47 -7.24 -3.77
C PHE A 54 -3.50 -7.64 -4.83
N PRO A 55 -3.58 -8.91 -5.26
CA PRO A 55 -4.55 -9.28 -6.30
C PRO A 55 -5.98 -9.09 -5.86
N PHE A 56 -6.27 -9.30 -4.60
CA PHE A 56 -7.58 -9.09 -4.01
C PHE A 56 -7.97 -7.61 -4.07
N ILE A 57 -7.11 -6.72 -3.60
CA ILE A 57 -7.35 -5.28 -3.60
C ILE A 57 -7.51 -4.76 -5.04
N ARG A 58 -6.67 -5.21 -5.95
CA ARG A 58 -6.75 -4.80 -7.35
C ARG A 58 -8.10 -5.19 -7.98
N ARG A 59 -8.61 -6.37 -7.65
CA ARG A 59 -9.92 -6.82 -8.12
C ARG A 59 -11.06 -5.99 -7.55
N PHE A 60 -11.00 -5.65 -6.28
CA PHE A 60 -12.02 -4.79 -5.65
C PHE A 60 -12.00 -3.39 -6.28
N LEU A 61 -10.83 -2.81 -6.51
CA LEU A 61 -10.73 -1.50 -7.15
C LEU A 61 -11.24 -1.53 -8.59
N SER A 62 -11.14 -2.66 -9.28
CA SER A 62 -11.65 -2.79 -10.66
C SER A 62 -13.17 -2.66 -10.74
N ILE A 63 -13.90 -2.90 -9.65
CA ILE A 63 -15.35 -2.68 -9.59
C ILE A 63 -15.68 -1.22 -9.84
N ASN A 64 -14.84 -0.29 -9.39
CA ASN A 64 -15.05 1.14 -9.60
C ASN A 64 -15.04 1.53 -11.08
N ARG A 65 -14.35 0.76 -11.91
CA ARG A 65 -14.34 1.00 -13.37
C ARG A 65 -15.67 0.68 -14.03
N CYS A 66 -16.42 -0.25 -13.44
CA CYS A 66 -17.77 -0.61 -13.90
C CYS A 66 -18.79 0.44 -13.50
N PHE A 67 -18.52 1.18 -12.42
CA PHE A 67 -19.42 2.20 -11.87
C PHE A 67 -18.65 3.48 -11.59
N PRO A 68 -18.12 4.16 -12.64
CA PRO A 68 -17.16 5.24 -12.43
C PRO A 68 -17.74 6.46 -11.70
N GLN A 69 -19.03 6.72 -11.82
CA GLN A 69 -19.67 7.85 -11.13
C GLN A 69 -19.89 7.57 -9.65
N GLN A 70 -20.20 6.34 -9.32
CA GLN A 70 -20.51 5.92 -7.95
C GLN A 70 -19.26 5.52 -7.18
N ALA A 71 -18.28 4.92 -7.87
CA ALA A 71 -17.05 4.40 -7.28
C ALA A 71 -17.33 3.67 -5.96
N PRO A 72 -18.04 2.53 -5.99
CA PRO A 72 -18.64 1.93 -4.78
C PRO A 72 -17.62 1.32 -3.81
N VAL A 73 -16.36 1.17 -4.22
CA VAL A 73 -15.32 0.58 -3.36
C VAL A 73 -14.32 1.65 -2.97
N GLU A 74 -14.05 1.74 -1.66
CA GLU A 74 -13.00 2.59 -1.11
C GLU A 74 -11.99 1.73 -0.38
N VAL A 75 -10.71 1.88 -0.70
CA VAL A 75 -9.63 1.17 -0.03
C VAL A 75 -8.87 2.14 0.85
N VAL A 76 -8.72 1.79 2.12
CA VAL A 76 -7.98 2.58 3.11
C VAL A 76 -6.73 1.81 3.50
N LEU A 77 -5.59 2.46 3.35
CA LEU A 77 -4.29 1.88 3.68
C LEU A 77 -3.94 2.17 5.14
N PHE A 78 -3.63 1.12 5.88
CA PHE A 78 -3.13 1.24 7.25
C PHE A 78 -1.63 0.95 7.27
N SER A 79 -0.87 1.83 7.92
CA SER A 79 0.58 1.73 7.92
C SER A 79 1.15 2.23 9.25
N ARG A 80 2.16 1.51 9.77
CA ARG A 80 2.97 1.92 10.90
C ARG A 80 4.43 2.03 10.50
N ASN A 81 4.68 2.44 9.28
CA ASN A 81 6.02 2.46 8.73
C ASN A 81 6.71 3.79 9.03
N SER A 82 8.04 3.80 8.95
CA SER A 82 8.81 5.04 8.93
C SER A 82 8.45 5.87 7.69
N PRO A 83 8.78 7.18 7.68
CA PRO A 83 8.54 8.01 6.49
C PRO A 83 9.19 7.46 5.22
N GLU A 84 10.37 6.85 5.33
CA GLU A 84 11.09 6.27 4.20
C GLU A 84 10.33 5.10 3.60
N THR A 85 9.80 4.21 4.47
CA THR A 85 8.97 3.09 4.03
C THR A 85 7.65 3.59 3.45
N GLY A 86 7.03 4.59 4.10
CA GLY A 86 5.79 5.18 3.62
C GLY A 86 5.92 5.75 2.22
N LEU A 87 7.01 6.46 1.94
CA LEU A 87 7.29 6.99 0.61
C LEU A 87 7.40 5.88 -0.43
N ARG A 88 8.09 4.81 -0.07
CA ARG A 88 8.27 3.65 -0.94
C ARG A 88 6.94 2.96 -1.25
N VAL A 89 6.07 2.83 -0.23
CA VAL A 89 4.72 2.29 -0.38
C VAL A 89 3.90 3.17 -1.34
N MET A 90 3.92 4.48 -1.16
CA MET A 90 3.15 5.40 -2.01
C MET A 90 3.64 5.37 -3.46
N ARG A 91 4.94 5.27 -3.68
CA ARG A 91 5.51 5.12 -5.03
C ARG A 91 5.09 3.81 -5.68
N SER A 92 5.02 2.74 -4.89
CA SER A 92 4.59 1.44 -5.40
C SER A 92 3.11 1.45 -5.78
N ILE A 93 2.27 2.11 -4.98
CA ILE A 93 0.84 2.31 -5.30
C ILE A 93 0.71 3.01 -6.65
N ALA A 94 1.45 4.09 -6.86
CA ALA A 94 1.43 4.83 -8.12
C ALA A 94 1.93 3.98 -9.29
N HIS A 95 3.01 3.22 -9.08
CA HIS A 95 3.59 2.36 -10.10
C HIS A 95 2.60 1.31 -10.61
N TYR A 96 1.88 0.66 -9.69
CA TYR A 96 0.92 -0.36 -10.04
C TYR A 96 -0.43 0.22 -10.49
N GLY A 97 -0.60 1.52 -10.42
CA GLY A 97 -1.83 2.18 -10.85
C GLY A 97 -3.03 1.90 -9.96
N LEU A 98 -2.80 1.69 -8.67
CA LEU A 98 -3.88 1.48 -7.71
C LEU A 98 -4.50 2.81 -7.32
N ASP A 99 -5.82 2.88 -7.39
CA ASP A 99 -6.58 4.09 -7.04
C ASP A 99 -7.00 4.03 -5.57
N ILE A 100 -6.01 4.24 -4.72
CA ILE A 100 -6.18 4.21 -3.27
C ILE A 100 -6.11 5.63 -2.71
#